data_eefd6ab79dd58812360f62f1fe0a559a
#
_entry.id   eefd6ab79dd58812360f62f1fe0a559a
#
_cell.length_a   1.000
_cell.length_b   1.000
_cell.length_c   1.000
_cell.angle_alpha   90.00
_cell.angle_beta   90.00
_cell.angle_gamma   90.00
#
_symmetry.space_group_name_H-M   'P 1'
#
loop_
_entity.id
_entity.type
_entity.pdbx_description
1 polymer ?
#
loop_
_entity_poly.entity_id
_entity_poly.type
_entity_poly.pdbx_seq_one_letter_code
_entity_poly.pdbx_strand_id
1 'polypeptide(L)'
;MSAPAPAHRRIARTLAAATLLAASALVVAQAPPAVAATSQFKGVNWADTRDNYNSGWVIPDGLAASDSYSQVYSIADSYTKAFVNNLGANTLRLPINPPSVSQSWWGAYKGAIDAALHNNMKVIIGAWTESSSVGTITDMTAWQNMWSTVVSAYGGNGNVYFEPLNEPYGYSSSQWISIASSWLSAFSSVPRGRVIIAGTGYDDHVGDEGASSALSGTLLSLHMYGTWASSTTESAWVSNLNSRLGGYASRTVITEFGGPMTTGINYLTNHNNGQYQSFVAAVTDTARSDGFGTVYWAGLKTGDNYSMEAHNGSGLSNTNSSGVTQIRWGWGY
;
A
#
# COMPACT_ATOMS: atom_id res chain seq x y z
N MET A 1 57.20 -46.59 85.46
CA MET A 1 57.04 -47.22 84.12
C MET A 1 55.81 -46.64 83.53
N SER A 2 56.00 -45.60 82.72
CA SER A 2 54.89 -44.88 82.10
C SER A 2 54.77 -45.28 80.65
N ALA A 3 53.55 -45.65 80.21
CA ALA A 3 53.25 -45.97 78.83
C ALA A 3 52.95 -44.65 78.00
N PRO A 4 53.29 -44.61 76.75
CA PRO A 4 53.05 -43.42 75.95
C PRO A 4 51.64 -43.39 75.33
N ALA A 5 51.10 -42.18 75.20
CA ALA A 5 49.79 -41.88 74.62
C ALA A 5 49.78 -41.98 73.08
N PRO A 6 48.64 -42.28 72.45
CA PRO A 6 48.54 -42.42 70.98
C PRO A 6 48.36 -41.09 70.26
N ALA A 7 49.01 -41.00 69.11
CA ALA A 7 48.95 -39.87 68.20
C ALA A 7 47.61 -39.78 67.44
N HIS A 8 46.94 -38.64 67.51
CA HIS A 8 45.76 -38.34 66.69
C HIS A 8 46.15 -37.91 65.26
N ARG A 9 45.78 -38.69 64.25
CA ARG A 9 45.84 -38.33 62.85
C ARG A 9 44.67 -37.39 62.56
N ARG A 10 44.96 -36.12 62.13
CA ARG A 10 43.98 -35.22 61.58
C ARG A 10 43.80 -35.53 60.11
N ILE A 11 42.59 -35.93 59.73
CA ILE A 11 42.17 -36.05 58.34
C ILE A 11 41.74 -34.69 57.90
N ALA A 12 42.47 -34.07 56.93
CA ALA A 12 42.07 -32.87 56.25
C ALA A 12 40.99 -33.23 55.16
N ARG A 13 39.77 -32.75 55.36
CA ARG A 13 38.73 -32.85 54.38
C ARG A 13 38.85 -31.60 53.41
N THR A 14 39.30 -31.82 52.23
CA THR A 14 39.25 -30.84 51.16
C THR A 14 37.81 -30.76 50.64
N LEU A 15 37.12 -29.61 50.85
CA LEU A 15 35.86 -29.29 50.21
C LEU A 15 36.20 -28.72 48.79
N ALA A 16 35.85 -29.46 47.74
CA ALA A 16 35.83 -28.96 46.40
C ALA A 16 34.54 -28.15 46.21
N ALA A 17 34.63 -26.84 46.10
CA ALA A 17 33.52 -25.96 45.69
C ALA A 17 33.36 -26.04 44.20
N ALA A 18 32.29 -26.68 43.74
CA ALA A 18 31.87 -26.63 42.33
C ALA A 18 31.08 -25.33 42.07
N THR A 19 31.71 -24.38 41.42
CA THR A 19 31.05 -23.16 40.92
C THR A 19 30.27 -23.50 39.63
N LEU A 20 28.94 -23.60 39.74
CA LEU A 20 28.06 -23.62 38.56
C LEU A 20 28.01 -22.20 37.97
N LEU A 21 28.66 -21.99 36.81
CA LEU A 21 28.42 -20.84 35.96
C LEU A 21 27.08 -21.05 35.21
N ALA A 22 26.02 -20.40 35.68
CA ALA A 22 24.78 -20.26 34.93
C ALA A 22 25.00 -19.24 33.80
N ALA A 23 25.18 -19.71 32.57
CA ALA A 23 25.17 -18.87 31.40
C ALA A 23 23.73 -18.42 31.13
N SER A 24 23.37 -17.21 31.56
CA SER A 24 22.12 -16.55 31.15
C SER A 24 22.23 -16.17 29.69
N ALA A 25 21.60 -16.94 28.82
CA ALA A 25 21.40 -16.51 27.41
C ALA A 25 20.48 -15.29 27.42
N LEU A 26 21.05 -14.10 27.18
CA LEU A 26 20.26 -12.91 26.85
C LEU A 26 19.58 -13.20 25.49
N VAL A 27 18.29 -13.52 25.52
CA VAL A 27 17.44 -13.45 24.34
C VAL A 27 17.28 -11.95 24.03
N VAL A 28 18.11 -11.43 23.14
CA VAL A 28 17.89 -10.10 22.56
C VAL A 28 16.63 -10.23 21.70
N ALA A 29 15.49 -9.81 22.23
CA ALA A 29 14.28 -9.63 21.43
C ALA A 29 14.62 -8.63 20.31
N GLN A 30 14.71 -9.11 19.08
CA GLN A 30 14.85 -8.23 17.94
C GLN A 30 13.62 -7.32 17.92
N ALA A 31 13.86 -6.02 17.99
CA ALA A 31 12.80 -5.03 17.76
C ALA A 31 12.17 -5.33 16.39
N PRO A 32 10.84 -5.29 16.27
CA PRO A 32 10.20 -5.45 14.97
C PRO A 32 10.81 -4.43 14.00
N PRO A 33 11.03 -4.82 12.72
CA PRO A 33 11.58 -3.89 11.74
C PRO A 33 10.70 -2.64 11.70
N ALA A 34 11.34 -1.48 11.77
CA ALA A 34 10.64 -0.20 11.68
C ALA A 34 9.83 -0.18 10.38
N VAL A 35 8.52 -0.04 10.49
CA VAL A 35 7.66 0.19 9.32
C VAL A 35 8.06 1.54 8.74
N ALA A 36 8.29 1.61 7.44
CA ALA A 36 8.61 2.87 6.78
C ALA A 36 7.48 3.88 7.02
N ALA A 37 7.84 5.15 7.27
CA ALA A 37 6.84 6.19 7.48
C ALA A 37 5.93 6.28 6.24
N THR A 38 4.61 6.17 6.45
CA THR A 38 3.65 6.14 5.33
C THR A 38 3.53 7.50 4.62
N SER A 39 3.88 8.61 5.29
CA SER A 39 3.95 9.97 4.70
C SER A 39 4.87 10.09 3.49
N GLN A 40 5.74 9.10 3.25
CA GLN A 40 6.55 9.04 2.04
C GLN A 40 5.73 8.78 0.75
N PHE A 41 4.48 8.27 0.86
CA PHE A 41 3.63 8.00 -0.28
C PHE A 41 2.83 9.24 -0.65
N LYS A 42 3.15 9.84 -1.77
CA LYS A 42 2.49 10.99 -2.39
C LYS A 42 2.15 10.56 -3.80
N GLY A 43 0.98 9.97 -3.99
CA GLY A 43 0.76 9.17 -5.17
C GLY A 43 -0.52 9.43 -5.93
N VAL A 44 -0.55 8.82 -7.11
CA VAL A 44 -1.73 8.74 -7.97
C VAL A 44 -1.92 7.31 -8.49
N ASN A 45 -3.17 6.96 -8.74
CA ASN A 45 -3.55 5.74 -9.46
C ASN A 45 -3.52 6.00 -10.97
N TRP A 46 -2.91 5.10 -11.73
CA TRP A 46 -3.03 5.06 -13.19
C TRP A 46 -3.84 3.84 -13.57
N ALA A 47 -5.10 4.06 -13.90
CA ALA A 47 -6.10 3.02 -14.01
C ALA A 47 -6.39 2.62 -15.47
N ASP A 48 -7.01 1.46 -15.63
CA ASP A 48 -7.70 1.06 -16.85
C ASP A 48 -9.03 1.82 -16.94
N THR A 49 -9.40 2.29 -18.14
CA THR A 49 -10.66 3.03 -18.33
C THR A 49 -11.90 2.20 -18.03
N ARG A 50 -11.77 0.87 -18.07
CA ARG A 50 -12.84 -0.10 -17.75
C ARG A 50 -12.96 -0.41 -16.27
N ASP A 51 -12.05 0.14 -15.45
CA ASP A 51 -11.96 -0.11 -14.02
C ASP A 51 -11.66 -1.59 -13.68
N ASN A 52 -11.89 -2.01 -12.44
CA ASN A 52 -11.80 -3.39 -12.00
C ASN A 52 -12.93 -4.30 -12.54
N TYR A 53 -13.79 -3.76 -13.40
CA TYR A 53 -14.85 -4.51 -14.09
C TYR A 53 -14.37 -5.26 -15.33
N ASN A 54 -13.07 -5.34 -15.57
CA ASN A 54 -12.48 -6.01 -16.72
C ASN A 54 -12.02 -7.43 -16.38
N SER A 55 -12.54 -8.43 -17.07
CA SER A 55 -12.12 -9.83 -16.96
C SER A 55 -10.91 -10.21 -17.81
N GLY A 56 -10.49 -9.32 -18.74
CA GLY A 56 -9.31 -9.51 -19.60
C GLY A 56 -8.05 -8.83 -19.05
N TRP A 57 -7.16 -8.45 -19.96
CA TRP A 57 -5.96 -7.70 -19.58
C TRP A 57 -6.33 -6.34 -18.99
N VAL A 58 -5.70 -5.98 -17.90
CA VAL A 58 -5.68 -4.60 -17.40
C VAL A 58 -4.73 -3.79 -18.26
N ILE A 59 -5.25 -2.73 -18.86
CA ILE A 59 -4.49 -1.86 -19.77
C ILE A 59 -4.64 -0.43 -19.25
N PRO A 60 -3.62 0.13 -18.56
CA PRO A 60 -3.65 1.50 -18.09
C PRO A 60 -3.97 2.49 -19.22
N ASP A 61 -4.72 3.52 -18.90
CA ASP A 61 -5.24 4.51 -19.84
C ASP A 61 -4.14 5.13 -20.71
N GLY A 62 -4.38 5.20 -22.03
CA GLY A 62 -3.42 5.67 -23.02
C GLY A 62 -2.48 4.60 -23.56
N LEU A 63 -2.52 3.37 -23.03
CA LEU A 63 -1.81 2.21 -23.58
C LEU A 63 -2.76 1.37 -24.44
N ALA A 64 -2.18 0.57 -25.34
CA ALA A 64 -2.92 -0.36 -26.19
C ALA A 64 -2.41 -1.79 -26.02
N ALA A 65 -3.32 -2.77 -26.14
CA ALA A 65 -3.00 -4.19 -26.05
C ALA A 65 -1.95 -4.66 -27.08
N SER A 66 -1.80 -3.92 -28.18
CA SER A 66 -0.83 -4.17 -29.26
C SER A 66 0.54 -3.53 -29.02
N ASP A 67 0.69 -2.72 -27.96
CA ASP A 67 1.94 -2.02 -27.71
C ASP A 67 3.05 -3.00 -27.32
N SER A 68 4.23 -2.76 -27.87
CA SER A 68 5.47 -3.41 -27.44
C SER A 68 5.96 -2.83 -26.11
N TYR A 69 6.89 -3.51 -25.44
CA TYR A 69 7.54 -2.99 -24.24
C TYR A 69 8.09 -1.56 -24.45
N SER A 70 8.76 -1.31 -25.55
CA SER A 70 9.37 0.00 -25.82
C SER A 70 8.33 1.09 -26.05
N GLN A 71 7.18 0.77 -26.63
CA GLN A 71 6.06 1.73 -26.76
C GLN A 71 5.43 2.02 -25.41
N VAL A 72 5.09 0.99 -24.63
CA VAL A 72 4.59 1.15 -23.26
C VAL A 72 5.55 1.97 -22.41
N TYR A 73 6.86 1.64 -22.45
CA TYR A 73 7.87 2.37 -21.70
C TYR A 73 7.91 3.85 -22.08
N SER A 74 7.90 4.16 -23.39
CA SER A 74 7.97 5.55 -23.88
C SER A 74 6.75 6.37 -23.47
N ILE A 75 5.54 5.79 -23.57
CA ILE A 75 4.29 6.45 -23.15
C ILE A 75 4.32 6.65 -21.62
N ALA A 76 4.64 5.61 -20.88
CA ALA A 76 4.70 5.64 -19.43
C ALA A 76 5.77 6.61 -18.90
N ASP A 77 6.92 6.73 -19.56
CA ASP A 77 7.95 7.71 -19.23
C ASP A 77 7.43 9.14 -19.34
N SER A 78 6.67 9.44 -20.42
CA SER A 78 6.02 10.74 -20.59
C SER A 78 4.99 11.02 -19.48
N TYR A 79 4.13 10.04 -19.18
CA TYR A 79 3.05 10.23 -18.20
C TYR A 79 3.56 10.28 -16.76
N THR A 80 4.52 9.44 -16.40
CA THR A 80 5.11 9.49 -15.06
C THR A 80 5.90 10.77 -14.82
N LYS A 81 6.57 11.32 -15.86
CA LYS A 81 7.15 12.67 -15.78
C LYS A 81 6.08 13.75 -15.58
N ALA A 82 4.92 13.62 -16.22
CA ALA A 82 3.81 14.55 -16.00
C ALA A 82 3.28 14.44 -14.57
N PHE A 83 3.05 13.24 -14.04
CA PHE A 83 2.65 13.05 -12.63
C PHE A 83 3.66 13.67 -11.64
N VAL A 84 4.95 13.50 -11.90
CA VAL A 84 5.99 14.14 -11.08
C VAL A 84 5.95 15.67 -11.21
N ASN A 85 5.95 16.19 -12.43
CA ASN A 85 6.12 17.63 -12.67
C ASN A 85 4.84 18.43 -12.39
N ASN A 86 3.69 17.93 -12.84
CA ASN A 86 2.42 18.63 -12.72
C ASN A 86 1.81 18.47 -11.34
N LEU A 87 1.87 17.25 -10.78
CA LEU A 87 1.21 16.92 -9.52
C LEU A 87 2.16 16.91 -8.30
N GLY A 88 3.46 16.74 -8.51
CA GLY A 88 4.42 16.51 -7.43
C GLY A 88 4.35 15.07 -6.88
N ALA A 89 3.77 14.14 -7.64
CA ALA A 89 3.66 12.76 -7.20
C ALA A 89 5.04 12.06 -7.19
N ASN A 90 5.26 11.20 -6.22
CA ASN A 90 6.44 10.33 -6.12
C ASN A 90 6.07 8.84 -6.06
N THR A 91 4.79 8.52 -6.19
CA THR A 91 4.25 7.17 -6.09
C THR A 91 3.21 6.95 -7.17
N LEU A 92 3.30 5.80 -7.84
CA LEU A 92 2.33 5.36 -8.83
C LEU A 92 1.70 4.05 -8.36
N ARG A 93 0.37 3.98 -8.27
CA ARG A 93 -0.33 2.72 -8.06
C ARG A 93 -0.85 2.18 -9.38
N LEU A 94 -0.47 0.94 -9.69
CA LEU A 94 -0.76 0.24 -10.94
C LEU A 94 -1.53 -1.05 -10.67
N PRO A 95 -2.68 -1.26 -11.30
CA PRO A 95 -3.46 -2.48 -11.17
C PRO A 95 -2.92 -3.61 -12.03
N ILE A 96 -2.99 -4.83 -11.53
CA ILE A 96 -2.72 -6.07 -12.27
C ILE A 96 -3.84 -7.08 -12.01
N ASN A 97 -3.95 -8.07 -12.89
CA ASN A 97 -4.78 -9.26 -12.67
C ASN A 97 -4.11 -10.51 -13.28
N PRO A 98 -4.59 -11.72 -12.97
CA PRO A 98 -3.99 -12.94 -13.49
C PRO A 98 -3.84 -12.97 -15.02
N PRO A 99 -4.82 -12.61 -15.86
CA PRO A 99 -4.65 -12.56 -17.31
C PRO A 99 -3.55 -11.61 -17.78
N SER A 100 -3.40 -10.44 -17.15
CA SER A 100 -2.40 -9.44 -17.53
C SER A 100 -0.97 -9.93 -17.31
N VAL A 101 -0.76 -10.78 -16.31
CA VAL A 101 0.58 -11.24 -15.93
C VAL A 101 0.93 -12.61 -16.54
N SER A 102 -0.07 -13.49 -16.71
CA SER A 102 0.16 -14.84 -17.23
C SER A 102 0.29 -14.93 -18.75
N GLN A 103 -0.11 -13.89 -19.47
CA GLN A 103 -0.14 -13.87 -20.94
C GLN A 103 0.91 -12.91 -21.51
N SER A 104 0.94 -12.78 -22.84
CA SER A 104 1.97 -12.01 -23.57
C SER A 104 2.03 -10.52 -23.18
N TRP A 105 0.92 -9.96 -22.72
CA TRP A 105 0.82 -8.55 -22.29
C TRP A 105 1.79 -8.18 -21.16
N TRP A 106 2.11 -9.11 -20.26
CA TRP A 106 3.06 -8.84 -19.17
C TRP A 106 4.41 -8.34 -19.65
N GLY A 107 4.88 -8.89 -20.77
CA GLY A 107 6.11 -8.44 -21.40
C GLY A 107 6.13 -6.94 -21.70
N ALA A 108 5.03 -6.41 -22.22
CA ALA A 108 4.84 -5.00 -22.52
C ALA A 108 4.50 -4.19 -21.27
N TYR A 109 3.59 -4.68 -20.41
CA TYR A 109 3.13 -4.02 -19.20
C TYR A 109 4.28 -3.61 -18.26
N LYS A 110 5.33 -4.43 -18.16
CA LYS A 110 6.54 -4.10 -17.39
C LYS A 110 7.14 -2.75 -17.75
N GLY A 111 6.98 -2.30 -19.00
CA GLY A 111 7.44 -0.97 -19.44
C GLY A 111 6.84 0.16 -18.62
N ALA A 112 5.60 0.03 -18.15
CA ALA A 112 4.97 1.05 -17.29
C ALA A 112 5.59 1.09 -15.89
N ILE A 113 5.88 -0.07 -15.31
CA ILE A 113 6.55 -0.18 -14.00
C ILE A 113 7.97 0.37 -14.10
N ASP A 114 8.71 -0.06 -15.11
CA ASP A 114 10.13 0.30 -15.30
C ASP A 114 10.30 1.79 -15.57
N ALA A 115 9.40 2.41 -16.33
CA ALA A 115 9.39 3.86 -16.57
C ALA A 115 9.13 4.66 -15.28
N ALA A 116 8.17 4.23 -14.45
CA ALA A 116 7.93 4.86 -13.15
C ALA A 116 9.15 4.78 -12.24
N LEU A 117 9.80 3.61 -12.16
CA LEU A 117 11.02 3.41 -11.39
C LEU A 117 12.19 4.25 -11.93
N HIS A 118 12.32 4.36 -13.26
CA HIS A 118 13.31 5.23 -13.91
C HIS A 118 13.14 6.71 -13.52
N ASN A 119 11.90 7.17 -13.36
CA ASN A 119 11.56 8.51 -12.91
C ASN A 119 11.55 8.65 -11.37
N ASN A 120 12.23 7.74 -10.65
CA ASN A 120 12.39 7.73 -9.19
C ASN A 120 11.08 7.65 -8.41
N MET A 121 10.01 7.13 -9.01
CA MET A 121 8.76 6.89 -8.31
C MET A 121 8.81 5.57 -7.53
N LYS A 122 8.07 5.51 -6.43
CA LYS A 122 7.63 4.24 -5.83
C LYS A 122 6.50 3.68 -6.69
N VAL A 123 6.44 2.37 -6.79
CA VAL A 123 5.35 1.70 -7.50
C VAL A 123 4.61 0.77 -6.55
N ILE A 124 3.32 0.98 -6.38
CA ILE A 124 2.42 0.05 -5.69
C ILE A 124 1.76 -0.81 -6.78
N ILE A 125 2.00 -2.11 -6.74
CA ILE A 125 1.35 -3.06 -7.65
C ILE A 125 0.19 -3.69 -6.88
N GLY A 126 -1.06 -3.40 -7.29
CA GLY A 126 -2.27 -3.89 -6.66
C GLY A 126 -3.00 -4.92 -7.54
N ALA A 127 -3.38 -6.07 -6.96
CA ALA A 127 -4.16 -7.05 -7.70
C ALA A 127 -5.63 -6.67 -7.72
N TRP A 128 -6.20 -6.54 -8.91
CA TRP A 128 -7.64 -6.41 -9.11
C TRP A 128 -8.29 -7.78 -9.28
N THR A 129 -9.52 -7.93 -8.79
CA THR A 129 -10.37 -9.09 -9.08
C THR A 129 -11.12 -8.88 -10.40
N GLU A 130 -11.67 -9.96 -10.94
CA GLU A 130 -12.58 -9.86 -12.08
C GLU A 130 -13.95 -9.32 -11.63
N SER A 131 -14.65 -8.63 -12.52
CA SER A 131 -15.96 -8.02 -12.24
C SER A 131 -17.03 -9.01 -11.74
N SER A 132 -16.90 -10.27 -12.11
CA SER A 132 -17.82 -11.34 -11.68
C SER A 132 -17.49 -11.93 -10.31
N SER A 133 -16.34 -11.55 -9.72
CA SER A 133 -15.79 -12.20 -8.52
C SER A 133 -16.36 -11.68 -7.21
N VAL A 134 -17.17 -10.61 -7.25
CA VAL A 134 -17.73 -9.94 -6.06
C VAL A 134 -16.69 -9.69 -4.96
N GLY A 135 -15.48 -9.21 -5.33
CA GLY A 135 -14.40 -8.91 -4.38
C GLY A 135 -13.70 -10.14 -3.81
N THR A 136 -13.77 -11.29 -4.52
CA THR A 136 -13.08 -12.53 -4.13
C THR A 136 -12.11 -13.01 -5.20
N ILE A 137 -11.11 -13.79 -4.81
CA ILE A 137 -10.20 -14.48 -5.72
C ILE A 137 -10.91 -15.74 -6.22
N THR A 138 -11.29 -15.77 -7.50
CA THR A 138 -12.03 -16.89 -8.10
C THR A 138 -11.13 -18.08 -8.43
N ASP A 139 -9.86 -17.83 -8.79
CA ASP A 139 -8.84 -18.86 -9.04
C ASP A 139 -7.59 -18.53 -8.20
N MET A 140 -7.49 -19.17 -7.05
CA MET A 140 -6.36 -19.01 -6.13
C MET A 140 -5.03 -19.44 -6.76
N THR A 141 -5.02 -20.43 -7.63
CA THR A 141 -3.82 -20.91 -8.33
C THR A 141 -3.33 -19.87 -9.33
N ALA A 142 -4.22 -19.30 -10.14
CA ALA A 142 -3.87 -18.25 -11.08
C ALA A 142 -3.37 -16.99 -10.35
N TRP A 143 -4.00 -16.60 -9.24
CA TRP A 143 -3.57 -15.48 -8.40
C TRP A 143 -2.20 -15.71 -7.77
N GLN A 144 -1.90 -16.89 -7.25
CA GLN A 144 -0.59 -17.23 -6.71
C GLN A 144 0.50 -17.24 -7.80
N ASN A 145 0.21 -17.79 -8.97
CA ASN A 145 1.14 -17.79 -10.12
C ASN A 145 1.43 -16.37 -10.61
N MET A 146 0.41 -15.51 -10.66
CA MET A 146 0.57 -14.08 -10.96
C MET A 146 1.56 -13.45 -9.99
N TRP A 147 1.34 -13.61 -8.69
CA TRP A 147 2.22 -13.04 -7.67
C TRP A 147 3.64 -13.64 -7.71
N SER A 148 3.78 -14.92 -7.99
CA SER A 148 5.09 -15.55 -8.17
C SER A 148 5.88 -14.89 -9.32
N THR A 149 5.21 -14.59 -10.43
CA THR A 149 5.80 -13.89 -11.58
C THR A 149 6.19 -12.46 -11.22
N VAL A 150 5.31 -11.72 -10.57
CA VAL A 150 5.53 -10.31 -10.20
C VAL A 150 6.62 -10.17 -9.15
N VAL A 151 6.59 -11.01 -8.10
CA VAL A 151 7.61 -11.00 -7.04
C VAL A 151 8.97 -11.45 -7.57
N SER A 152 9.02 -12.43 -8.48
CA SER A 152 10.26 -12.80 -9.16
C SER A 152 10.89 -11.63 -9.93
N ALA A 153 10.07 -10.79 -10.57
CA ALA A 153 10.56 -9.65 -11.34
C ALA A 153 10.97 -8.46 -10.45
N TYR A 154 10.20 -8.16 -9.41
CA TYR A 154 10.31 -6.90 -8.67
C TYR A 154 10.51 -7.06 -7.15
N GLY A 155 10.50 -8.26 -6.61
CA GLY A 155 10.64 -8.51 -5.16
C GLY A 155 11.93 -7.97 -4.56
N GLY A 156 13.01 -7.89 -5.34
CA GLY A 156 14.28 -7.31 -4.95
C GLY A 156 14.35 -5.78 -5.00
N ASN A 157 13.39 -5.10 -5.66
CA ASN A 157 13.43 -3.65 -5.82
C ASN A 157 12.79 -2.93 -4.62
N GLY A 158 13.58 -2.14 -3.89
CA GLY A 158 13.13 -1.41 -2.68
C GLY A 158 12.04 -0.36 -2.90
N ASN A 159 11.83 0.07 -4.13
CA ASN A 159 10.79 1.05 -4.50
C ASN A 159 9.49 0.40 -5.00
N VAL A 160 9.40 -0.95 -5.03
CA VAL A 160 8.18 -1.65 -5.41
C VAL A 160 7.48 -2.20 -4.18
N TYR A 161 6.20 -1.89 -4.05
CA TYR A 161 5.29 -2.31 -2.98
C TYR A 161 4.21 -3.21 -3.57
N PHE A 162 3.72 -4.14 -2.77
CA PHE A 162 2.81 -5.18 -3.21
C PHE A 162 1.52 -5.10 -2.41
N GLU A 163 0.41 -4.95 -3.09
CA GLU A 163 -0.94 -4.97 -2.52
C GLU A 163 -1.64 -6.24 -3.00
N PRO A 164 -1.69 -7.29 -2.16
CA PRO A 164 -2.12 -8.63 -2.57
C PRO A 164 -3.51 -8.70 -3.20
N LEU A 165 -4.43 -7.85 -2.76
CA LEU A 165 -5.76 -7.73 -3.33
C LEU A 165 -6.31 -6.34 -3.06
N ASN A 166 -6.93 -5.73 -4.06
CA ASN A 166 -7.75 -4.53 -3.99
C ASN A 166 -9.16 -4.90 -3.53
N GLU A 167 -9.69 -4.18 -2.55
CA GLU A 167 -11.10 -4.24 -2.13
C GLU A 167 -11.65 -5.67 -1.93
N PRO A 168 -11.22 -6.39 -0.89
CA PRO A 168 -11.62 -7.77 -0.65
C PRO A 168 -13.05 -7.90 -0.06
N TYR A 169 -14.04 -7.15 -0.59
CA TYR A 169 -15.37 -7.00 0.00
C TYR A 169 -16.22 -8.28 0.03
N GLY A 170 -15.83 -9.32 -0.70
CA GLY A 170 -16.50 -10.61 -0.68
C GLY A 170 -16.03 -11.54 0.46
N TYR A 171 -15.04 -11.13 1.26
CA TYR A 171 -14.51 -11.90 2.38
C TYR A 171 -14.93 -11.30 3.73
N SER A 172 -15.04 -12.14 4.75
CA SER A 172 -14.97 -11.66 6.13
C SER A 172 -13.53 -11.27 6.49
N SER A 173 -13.35 -10.41 7.51
CA SER A 173 -12.02 -10.01 7.99
C SER A 173 -11.12 -11.22 8.29
N SER A 174 -11.65 -12.25 8.96
CA SER A 174 -10.88 -13.45 9.29
C SER A 174 -10.44 -14.25 8.06
N GLN A 175 -11.30 -14.36 7.05
CA GLN A 175 -10.95 -15.01 5.78
C GLN A 175 -9.88 -14.23 5.03
N TRP A 176 -10.05 -12.89 4.93
CA TRP A 176 -9.07 -12.04 4.27
C TRP A 176 -7.71 -12.05 4.99
N ILE A 177 -7.68 -11.90 6.31
CA ILE A 177 -6.45 -12.00 7.11
C ILE A 177 -5.73 -13.34 6.88
N SER A 178 -6.46 -14.45 6.76
CA SER A 178 -5.88 -15.76 6.47
C SER A 178 -5.24 -15.80 5.08
N ILE A 179 -5.91 -15.27 4.04
CA ILE A 179 -5.40 -15.20 2.67
C ILE A 179 -4.15 -14.31 2.62
N ALA A 180 -4.21 -13.12 3.21
CA ALA A 180 -3.09 -12.19 3.28
C ALA A 180 -1.89 -12.78 4.01
N SER A 181 -2.12 -13.50 5.11
CA SER A 181 -1.06 -14.20 5.85
C SER A 181 -0.42 -15.32 5.03
N SER A 182 -1.21 -16.03 4.23
CA SER A 182 -0.71 -17.05 3.32
C SER A 182 0.16 -16.44 2.22
N TRP A 183 -0.21 -15.26 1.69
CA TRP A 183 0.62 -14.51 0.75
C TRP A 183 1.96 -14.12 1.38
N LEU A 184 1.95 -13.56 2.59
CA LEU A 184 3.17 -13.19 3.31
C LEU A 184 4.10 -14.39 3.56
N SER A 185 3.54 -15.56 3.78
CA SER A 185 4.30 -16.80 3.98
C SER A 185 4.91 -17.29 2.67
N ALA A 186 4.13 -17.28 1.58
CA ALA A 186 4.56 -17.72 0.25
C ALA A 186 5.68 -16.81 -0.32
N PHE A 187 5.60 -15.51 -0.06
CA PHE A 187 6.54 -14.50 -0.57
C PHE A 187 7.38 -13.87 0.54
N SER A 188 7.87 -14.69 1.46
CA SER A 188 8.64 -14.26 2.65
C SER A 188 9.96 -13.54 2.33
N SER A 189 10.45 -13.61 1.10
CA SER A 189 11.59 -12.83 0.62
C SER A 189 11.26 -11.33 0.45
N VAL A 190 9.99 -10.96 0.34
CA VAL A 190 9.55 -9.57 0.32
C VAL A 190 9.47 -9.06 1.76
N PRO A 191 10.22 -7.99 2.12
CA PRO A 191 10.09 -7.39 3.44
C PRO A 191 8.65 -6.95 3.73
N ARG A 192 8.13 -7.28 4.91
CA ARG A 192 6.74 -6.96 5.29
C ARG A 192 6.39 -5.49 5.16
N GLY A 193 7.33 -4.57 5.43
CA GLY A 193 7.15 -3.13 5.24
C GLY A 193 6.98 -2.68 3.78
N ARG A 194 7.08 -3.60 2.80
CA ARG A 194 6.75 -3.36 1.40
C ARG A 194 5.47 -4.08 0.95
N VAL A 195 4.72 -4.63 1.88
CA VAL A 195 3.41 -5.23 1.59
C VAL A 195 2.34 -4.35 2.21
N ILE A 196 1.37 -3.94 1.40
CA ILE A 196 0.24 -3.10 1.78
C ILE A 196 -1.00 -4.00 1.81
N ILE A 197 -1.57 -4.21 2.97
CA ILE A 197 -2.72 -5.10 3.14
C ILE A 197 -4.00 -4.27 3.08
N ALA A 198 -4.86 -4.61 2.16
CA ALA A 198 -6.20 -4.05 2.02
C ALA A 198 -7.00 -4.18 3.34
N GLY A 199 -7.74 -3.15 3.69
CA GLY A 199 -8.77 -3.25 4.72
C GLY A 199 -9.92 -4.13 4.26
N THR A 200 -10.68 -4.72 5.19
CA THR A 200 -11.87 -5.51 4.83
C THR A 200 -12.94 -4.61 4.19
N GLY A 201 -13.87 -5.22 3.47
CA GLY A 201 -14.88 -4.50 2.69
C GLY A 201 -14.27 -3.91 1.42
N TYR A 202 -14.67 -2.72 1.07
CA TYR A 202 -14.10 -1.94 -0.04
C TYR A 202 -12.82 -1.18 0.39
N ASP A 203 -11.93 -1.82 1.15
CA ASP A 203 -10.81 -1.18 1.85
C ASP A 203 -11.29 -0.06 2.80
N ASP A 204 -12.51 -0.14 3.29
CA ASP A 204 -13.18 0.98 3.95
C ASP A 204 -12.88 1.09 5.45
N HIS A 205 -12.15 0.13 6.03
CA HIS A 205 -11.64 0.18 7.41
C HIS A 205 -10.47 -0.80 7.60
N VAL A 206 -9.52 -0.46 8.47
CA VAL A 206 -8.28 -1.22 8.65
C VAL A 206 -8.12 -1.79 10.08
N GLY A 207 -9.16 -1.71 10.89
CA GLY A 207 -9.09 -2.05 12.32
C GLY A 207 -8.72 -3.51 12.59
N ASP A 208 -9.35 -4.43 11.88
CA ASP A 208 -9.16 -5.87 12.06
C ASP A 208 -7.78 -6.33 11.57
N GLU A 209 -7.36 -5.85 10.40
CA GLU A 209 -6.05 -6.12 9.82
C GLU A 209 -4.93 -5.51 10.66
N GLY A 210 -5.16 -4.28 11.16
CA GLY A 210 -4.24 -3.57 12.04
C GLY A 210 -4.02 -4.29 13.36
N ALA A 211 -5.07 -4.86 13.94
CA ALA A 211 -5.03 -5.62 15.19
C ALA A 211 -4.43 -7.02 15.03
N SER A 212 -4.37 -7.56 13.81
CA SER A 212 -3.90 -8.92 13.57
C SER A 212 -2.39 -9.03 13.73
N SER A 213 -1.94 -9.87 14.67
CA SER A 213 -0.52 -10.20 14.85
C SER A 213 0.07 -10.91 13.62
N ALA A 214 -0.75 -11.64 12.85
CA ALA A 214 -0.33 -12.32 11.64
C ALA A 214 0.11 -11.32 10.55
N LEU A 215 -0.45 -10.11 10.55
CA LEU A 215 -0.13 -9.02 9.62
C LEU A 215 0.80 -7.96 10.22
N SER A 216 1.41 -8.25 11.35
CA SER A 216 2.37 -7.35 12.00
C SER A 216 3.53 -6.99 11.07
N GLY A 217 3.92 -5.72 11.04
CA GLY A 217 5.03 -5.21 10.23
C GLY A 217 4.67 -4.91 8.75
N THR A 218 3.42 -5.13 8.33
CA THR A 218 2.94 -4.69 7.02
C THR A 218 2.40 -3.26 7.08
N LEU A 219 2.27 -2.61 5.94
CA LEU A 219 1.43 -1.44 5.75
C LEU A 219 -0.03 -1.86 5.59
N LEU A 220 -0.95 -0.91 5.69
CA LEU A 220 -2.38 -1.10 5.51
C LEU A 220 -2.87 -0.18 4.39
N SER A 221 -3.83 -0.66 3.59
CA SER A 221 -4.56 0.13 2.59
C SER A 221 -5.90 0.58 3.16
N LEU A 222 -6.25 1.82 2.88
CA LEU A 222 -7.59 2.35 3.12
C LEU A 222 -8.09 3.04 1.86
N HIS A 223 -9.35 2.79 1.49
CA HIS A 223 -10.09 3.55 0.50
C HIS A 223 -11.14 4.40 1.17
N MET A 224 -11.38 5.60 0.62
CA MET A 224 -12.42 6.48 1.12
C MET A 224 -12.89 7.43 0.02
N TYR A 225 -14.21 7.53 -0.16
CA TYR A 225 -14.80 8.40 -1.17
C TYR A 225 -15.88 9.31 -0.59
N GLY A 226 -15.98 10.53 -1.11
CA GLY A 226 -16.96 11.52 -0.67
C GLY A 226 -18.41 11.12 -0.91
N THR A 227 -18.66 10.08 -1.72
CA THR A 227 -19.99 9.51 -1.97
C THR A 227 -20.44 8.51 -0.90
N TRP A 228 -19.56 8.07 -0.01
CA TRP A 228 -19.87 7.05 0.99
C TRP A 228 -20.59 7.61 2.23
N ALA A 229 -20.70 8.92 2.33
CA ALA A 229 -21.53 9.61 3.31
C ALA A 229 -22.02 10.95 2.73
N SER A 230 -23.02 11.56 3.36
CA SER A 230 -23.59 12.84 2.94
C SER A 230 -23.11 14.02 3.78
N SER A 231 -21.93 13.93 4.40
CA SER A 231 -21.36 15.03 5.19
C SER A 231 -20.92 16.19 4.32
N THR A 232 -21.11 17.41 4.81
CA THR A 232 -20.71 18.64 4.13
C THR A 232 -19.71 19.46 4.93
N THR A 233 -19.23 18.96 6.08
CA THR A 233 -18.24 19.63 6.91
C THR A 233 -16.97 18.79 7.03
N GLU A 234 -15.83 19.47 7.06
CA GLU A 234 -14.53 18.84 7.21
C GLU A 234 -14.44 18.02 8.50
N SER A 235 -14.89 18.56 9.63
CA SER A 235 -14.83 17.87 10.92
C SER A 235 -15.62 16.55 10.94
N ALA A 236 -16.73 16.46 10.24
CA ALA A 236 -17.50 15.22 10.11
C ALA A 236 -16.74 14.17 9.29
N TRP A 237 -16.07 14.60 8.23
CA TRP A 237 -15.22 13.73 7.43
C TRP A 237 -13.96 13.28 8.18
N VAL A 238 -13.31 14.16 8.96
CA VAL A 238 -12.19 13.80 9.84
C VAL A 238 -12.62 12.73 10.85
N SER A 239 -13.79 12.90 11.48
CA SER A 239 -14.33 11.91 12.41
C SER A 239 -14.58 10.54 11.72
N ASN A 240 -15.13 10.57 10.50
CA ASN A 240 -15.35 9.36 9.70
C ASN A 240 -14.02 8.68 9.33
N LEU A 241 -13.02 9.44 8.86
CA LEU A 241 -11.69 8.94 8.54
C LEU A 241 -11.02 8.32 9.76
N ASN A 242 -11.02 8.97 10.90
CA ASN A 242 -10.42 8.45 12.14
C ASN A 242 -11.08 7.15 12.60
N SER A 243 -12.40 7.04 12.44
CA SER A 243 -13.14 5.79 12.72
C SER A 243 -12.66 4.64 11.82
N ARG A 244 -12.42 4.90 10.54
CA ARG A 244 -11.94 3.90 9.57
C ARG A 244 -10.48 3.49 9.81
N LEU A 245 -9.64 4.44 10.22
CA LEU A 245 -8.24 4.21 10.57
C LEU A 245 -8.07 3.40 11.86
N GLY A 246 -9.03 3.46 12.78
CA GLY A 246 -9.06 2.65 14.00
C GLY A 246 -7.80 2.70 14.86
N GLY A 247 -7.02 3.80 14.83
CA GLY A 247 -5.76 3.95 15.56
C GLY A 247 -4.52 3.45 14.81
N TYR A 248 -4.65 3.05 13.54
CA TYR A 248 -3.54 2.51 12.72
C TYR A 248 -3.04 3.49 11.65
N ALA A 249 -3.29 4.78 11.79
CA ALA A 249 -2.87 5.82 10.84
C ALA A 249 -1.37 5.73 10.48
N SER A 250 -0.49 5.50 11.46
CA SER A 250 0.97 5.40 11.25
C SER A 250 1.42 4.24 10.36
N ARG A 251 0.55 3.24 10.15
CA ARG A 251 0.77 2.08 9.24
C ARG A 251 -0.06 2.17 7.96
N THR A 252 -1.00 3.12 7.87
CA THR A 252 -1.96 3.18 6.77
C THR A 252 -1.48 4.12 5.68
N VAL A 253 -1.67 3.70 4.44
CA VAL A 253 -1.66 4.53 3.24
C VAL A 253 -3.10 4.57 2.75
N ILE A 254 -3.65 5.76 2.51
CA ILE A 254 -4.93 5.86 1.78
C ILE A 254 -4.59 5.65 0.30
N THR A 255 -4.76 4.41 -0.18
CA THR A 255 -4.38 4.02 -1.54
C THR A 255 -5.39 4.44 -2.59
N GLU A 256 -6.60 4.79 -2.16
CA GLU A 256 -7.58 5.48 -3.00
C GLU A 256 -8.40 6.48 -2.20
N PHE A 257 -8.49 7.69 -2.71
CA PHE A 257 -9.47 8.71 -2.34
C PHE A 257 -9.59 9.69 -3.49
N GLY A 258 -10.72 10.32 -3.65
CA GLY A 258 -10.88 11.26 -4.75
C GLY A 258 -12.19 12.06 -4.70
N GLY A 259 -12.25 13.05 -5.57
CA GLY A 259 -13.42 13.89 -5.82
C GLY A 259 -13.41 14.42 -7.26
N PRO A 260 -14.55 14.94 -7.76
CA PRO A 260 -14.66 15.39 -9.16
C PRO A 260 -13.68 16.51 -9.50
N MET A 261 -12.75 16.26 -10.41
CA MET A 261 -11.76 17.22 -10.89
C MET A 261 -12.23 17.96 -12.15
N THR A 262 -13.10 17.34 -12.96
CA THR A 262 -13.53 17.94 -14.26
C THR A 262 -14.82 18.74 -14.18
N THR A 263 -15.41 18.93 -13.00
CA THR A 263 -16.74 19.54 -12.80
C THR A 263 -16.68 21.03 -12.41
N GLY A 264 -15.49 21.64 -12.38
CA GLY A 264 -15.31 23.04 -12.02
C GLY A 264 -15.37 23.35 -10.51
N ILE A 265 -15.32 22.32 -9.64
CA ILE A 265 -15.26 22.49 -8.19
C ILE A 265 -13.96 23.23 -7.82
N ASN A 266 -14.10 24.28 -6.98
CA ASN A 266 -12.95 24.92 -6.34
C ASN A 266 -12.70 24.27 -4.97
N TYR A 267 -11.61 23.50 -4.87
CA TYR A 267 -11.24 22.76 -3.66
C TYR A 267 -10.59 23.60 -2.56
N LEU A 268 -10.28 24.88 -2.84
CA LEU A 268 -9.68 25.80 -1.87
C LEU A 268 -10.73 26.61 -1.09
N THR A 269 -12.02 26.29 -1.29
CA THR A 269 -13.15 26.98 -0.65
C THR A 269 -14.20 25.98 -0.17
N ASN A 270 -15.12 26.45 0.66
CA ASN A 270 -16.30 25.66 1.09
C ASN A 270 -15.98 24.34 1.84
N HIS A 271 -14.88 24.27 2.57
CA HIS A 271 -14.51 23.08 3.35
C HIS A 271 -15.56 22.71 4.42
N ASN A 272 -16.44 23.64 4.78
CA ASN A 272 -17.54 23.40 5.71
C ASN A 272 -18.93 23.57 5.09
N ASN A 273 -19.04 23.58 3.77
CA ASN A 273 -20.33 23.72 3.08
C ASN A 273 -20.34 23.05 1.69
N GLY A 274 -19.47 22.09 1.44
CA GLY A 274 -19.42 21.36 0.17
C GLY A 274 -18.96 19.94 0.41
N GLN A 275 -19.71 18.96 -0.07
CA GLN A 275 -19.44 17.54 0.17
C GLN A 275 -18.01 17.14 -0.25
N TYR A 276 -17.63 17.40 -1.48
CA TYR A 276 -16.32 17.01 -1.99
C TYR A 276 -15.18 17.91 -1.51
N GLN A 277 -15.44 19.20 -1.34
CA GLN A 277 -14.46 20.14 -0.80
C GLN A 277 -14.10 19.78 0.64
N SER A 278 -15.11 19.54 1.48
CA SER A 278 -14.91 19.14 2.88
C SER A 278 -14.28 17.75 3.01
N PHE A 279 -14.66 16.83 2.12
CA PHE A 279 -14.09 15.48 2.08
C PHE A 279 -12.59 15.51 1.72
N VAL A 280 -12.23 16.15 0.61
CA VAL A 280 -10.83 16.21 0.16
C VAL A 280 -9.98 16.99 1.15
N ALA A 281 -10.50 18.11 1.72
CA ALA A 281 -9.82 18.84 2.77
C ALA A 281 -9.57 17.94 4.00
N ALA A 282 -10.58 17.23 4.49
CA ALA A 282 -10.44 16.34 5.64
C ALA A 282 -9.35 15.26 5.43
N VAL A 283 -9.32 14.64 4.26
CA VAL A 283 -8.30 13.61 3.95
C VAL A 283 -6.92 14.25 3.89
N THR A 284 -6.76 15.36 3.16
CA THR A 284 -5.45 15.98 2.93
C THR A 284 -4.88 16.63 4.19
N ASP A 285 -5.71 17.31 4.97
CA ASP A 285 -5.29 18.01 6.17
C ASP A 285 -4.96 17.02 7.29
N THR A 286 -5.76 15.95 7.43
CA THR A 286 -5.46 14.86 8.37
C THR A 286 -4.18 14.10 7.95
N ALA A 287 -4.02 13.79 6.66
CA ALA A 287 -2.80 13.13 6.17
C ALA A 287 -1.55 13.97 6.48
N ARG A 288 -1.64 15.30 6.30
CA ARG A 288 -0.55 16.22 6.61
C ARG A 288 -0.27 16.31 8.10
N SER A 289 -1.31 16.43 8.93
CA SER A 289 -1.16 16.59 10.40
C SER A 289 -0.67 15.32 11.07
N ASP A 290 -1.18 14.17 10.66
CA ASP A 290 -0.91 12.88 11.29
C ASP A 290 0.23 12.10 10.64
N GLY A 291 0.72 12.60 9.49
CA GLY A 291 1.90 12.08 8.82
C GLY A 291 1.71 10.73 8.11
N PHE A 292 0.57 10.51 7.46
CA PHE A 292 0.35 9.32 6.63
C PHE A 292 0.27 9.63 5.14
N GLY A 293 0.50 8.60 4.31
CA GLY A 293 0.55 8.71 2.86
C GLY A 293 -0.81 8.61 2.20
N THR A 294 -0.91 9.24 1.02
CA THR A 294 -2.12 9.19 0.21
C THR A 294 -1.80 9.00 -1.27
N VAL A 295 -2.67 8.26 -1.96
CA VAL A 295 -2.61 7.98 -3.40
C VAL A 295 -3.99 8.31 -4.00
N TYR A 296 -4.04 9.35 -4.81
CA TYR A 296 -5.29 9.90 -5.33
C TYR A 296 -5.88 9.01 -6.46
N TRP A 297 -7.19 8.83 -6.44
CA TRP A 297 -7.94 8.19 -7.52
C TRP A 297 -8.74 9.23 -8.32
N ALA A 298 -8.48 9.37 -9.62
CA ALA A 298 -7.41 8.78 -10.39
C ALA A 298 -6.43 9.87 -10.83
N GLY A 299 -5.16 9.53 -10.97
CA GLY A 299 -4.19 10.39 -11.65
C GLY A 299 -4.55 10.54 -13.12
N LEU A 300 -4.80 9.41 -13.80
CA LEU A 300 -5.28 9.36 -15.18
C LEU A 300 -6.28 8.22 -15.37
N LYS A 301 -7.49 8.56 -15.81
CA LYS A 301 -8.54 7.65 -16.25
C LYS A 301 -9.53 8.40 -17.12
N THR A 302 -9.41 8.27 -18.43
CA THR A 302 -10.31 8.93 -19.38
C THR A 302 -11.77 8.51 -19.16
N GLY A 303 -12.67 9.48 -19.11
CA GLY A 303 -14.09 9.27 -18.85
C GLY A 303 -14.46 9.28 -17.36
N ASP A 304 -13.50 9.28 -16.45
CA ASP A 304 -13.74 9.46 -15.02
C ASP A 304 -13.62 10.95 -14.66
N ASN A 305 -14.66 11.50 -14.01
CA ASN A 305 -14.64 12.90 -13.60
C ASN A 305 -13.70 13.20 -12.43
N TYR A 306 -13.12 12.18 -11.79
CA TYR A 306 -12.12 12.30 -10.73
C TYR A 306 -10.69 12.40 -11.28
N SER A 307 -10.48 12.19 -12.60
CA SER A 307 -9.14 12.20 -13.19
C SER A 307 -8.44 13.55 -13.00
N MET A 308 -7.28 13.56 -12.34
CA MET A 308 -6.48 14.77 -12.09
C MET A 308 -5.82 15.30 -13.37
N GLU A 309 -5.47 14.39 -14.26
CA GLU A 309 -4.83 14.68 -15.54
C GLU A 309 -5.74 14.24 -16.67
N ALA A 310 -5.59 14.89 -17.82
CA ALA A 310 -6.20 14.52 -19.09
C ALA A 310 -5.15 14.48 -20.19
N HIS A 311 -5.38 13.67 -21.22
CA HIS A 311 -4.51 13.62 -22.40
C HIS A 311 -4.41 15.00 -23.08
N ASN A 312 -3.18 15.41 -23.38
CA ASN A 312 -2.87 16.65 -24.09
C ASN A 312 -1.74 16.39 -25.10
N GLY A 313 -2.11 16.09 -26.34
CA GLY A 313 -1.15 15.61 -27.34
C GLY A 313 -0.51 14.28 -26.90
N SER A 314 0.82 14.26 -26.84
CA SER A 314 1.59 13.10 -26.34
C SER A 314 1.86 13.14 -24.84
N GLY A 315 1.35 14.15 -24.13
CA GLY A 315 1.54 14.34 -22.69
C GLY A 315 0.21 14.45 -21.95
N LEU A 316 0.29 14.96 -20.73
CA LEU A 316 -0.83 15.16 -19.84
C LEU A 316 -0.92 16.62 -19.35
N SER A 317 -2.11 17.06 -18.98
CA SER A 317 -2.35 18.37 -18.38
C SER A 317 -3.37 18.27 -17.24
N ASN A 318 -3.21 19.11 -16.21
CA ASN A 318 -4.10 19.16 -15.05
C ASN A 318 -5.53 19.53 -15.46
N THR A 319 -6.51 18.82 -14.92
CA THR A 319 -7.94 19.08 -15.11
C THR A 319 -8.49 20.13 -14.13
N ASN A 320 -7.88 20.23 -12.93
CA ASN A 320 -8.33 21.15 -11.88
C ASN A 320 -7.14 21.67 -11.05
N SER A 321 -6.76 22.92 -11.25
CA SER A 321 -5.63 23.52 -10.53
C SER A 321 -5.87 23.65 -9.02
N SER A 322 -7.12 23.94 -8.59
CA SER A 322 -7.44 24.04 -7.15
C SER A 322 -7.41 22.69 -6.45
N GLY A 323 -7.85 21.63 -7.13
CA GLY A 323 -7.76 20.26 -6.64
C GLY A 323 -6.31 19.81 -6.52
N VAL A 324 -5.48 20.04 -7.55
CA VAL A 324 -4.05 19.76 -7.49
C VAL A 324 -3.38 20.52 -6.33
N THR A 325 -3.71 21.78 -6.12
CA THR A 325 -3.17 22.58 -5.01
C THR A 325 -3.53 21.97 -3.65
N GLN A 326 -4.79 21.56 -3.44
CA GLN A 326 -5.24 20.94 -2.20
C GLN A 326 -4.55 19.58 -1.96
N ILE A 327 -4.43 18.75 -2.99
CA ILE A 327 -3.73 17.45 -2.88
C ILE A 327 -2.25 17.66 -2.54
N ARG A 328 -1.57 18.58 -3.22
CA ARG A 328 -0.16 18.94 -2.94
C ARG A 328 0.02 19.46 -1.53
N TRP A 329 -0.93 20.27 -1.04
CA TRP A 329 -0.94 20.70 0.36
C TRP A 329 -0.92 19.49 1.32
N GLY A 330 -1.78 18.50 1.12
CA GLY A 330 -1.78 17.26 1.90
C GLY A 330 -0.45 16.51 1.85
N TRP A 331 0.27 16.61 0.75
CA TRP A 331 1.59 15.99 0.57
C TRP A 331 2.74 16.81 1.16
N GLY A 332 2.47 17.98 1.75
CA GLY A 332 3.47 18.81 2.41
C GLY A 332 4.23 19.74 1.48
N TYR A 333 3.67 20.08 0.30
CA TYR A 333 4.22 21.11 -0.60
C TYR A 333 3.66 22.48 -0.29
#